data_1a5a23fa2d35a5348f2f1ee4875bc466
#
_entry.id   1a5a23fa2d35a5348f2f1ee4875bc466
#
_cell.length_a   1.000
_cell.length_b   1.000
_cell.length_c   1.000
_cell.angle_alpha   90.00
_cell.angle_beta   90.00
_cell.angle_gamma   90.00
#
_symmetry.space_group_name_H-M   'P 1'
#
loop_
_entity.id
_entity.type
_entity.pdbx_description
1 polymer ?
#
loop_
_entity_poly.entity_id
_entity_poly.type
_entity_poly.pdbx_seq_one_letter_code
_entity_poly.pdbx_strand_id
1 'polypeptide(L)'
;MDIMEFLKTRRTYRRFEQKPVEPAIAREIMEAARIASCGANRQTLKYVLVQSTEMVAKMQPLVHWAAYLPPEQGQPKPDETPVLFVAVCQDESLPGCNDTDTGLALANMTDAAWAHGVGSCIMGAIDRPAIKELLGLGEKLRLHSVVAFGYPAHKSHLVAMQNGNVKYYLDDARDYCVPKRPMEEILLKTL
;
A
#
# COMPACT_ATOMS: atom_id res chain seq x y z
N MET A 1 -18.44 11.40 5.69
CA MET A 1 -17.09 12.04 5.66
C MET A 1 -16.98 12.81 4.35
N ASP A 2 -16.50 14.04 4.39
CA ASP A 2 -16.16 14.79 3.19
C ASP A 2 -15.03 14.10 2.44
N ILE A 3 -15.07 14.10 1.10
CA ILE A 3 -14.08 13.40 0.27
C ILE A 3 -12.65 13.94 0.47
N MET A 4 -12.52 15.27 0.66
CA MET A 4 -11.19 15.85 0.89
C MET A 4 -10.62 15.46 2.26
N GLU A 5 -11.47 15.38 3.28
CA GLU A 5 -11.07 14.88 4.60
C GLU A 5 -10.71 13.40 4.55
N PHE A 6 -11.46 12.59 3.83
CA PHE A 6 -11.13 11.18 3.57
C PHE A 6 -9.74 11.05 2.92
N LEU A 7 -9.46 11.78 1.85
CA LEU A 7 -8.17 11.73 1.15
C LEU A 7 -7.00 12.25 2.00
N LYS A 8 -7.25 13.22 2.90
CA LYS A 8 -6.22 13.71 3.83
C LYS A 8 -5.88 12.69 4.91
N THR A 9 -6.85 11.92 5.37
CA THR A 9 -6.66 10.95 6.45
C THR A 9 -6.25 9.58 5.97
N ARG A 10 -6.52 9.20 4.71
CA ARG A 10 -6.01 7.98 4.08
C ARG A 10 -4.51 8.12 3.81
N ARG A 11 -3.72 7.59 4.73
CA ARG A 11 -2.26 7.68 4.70
C ARG A 11 -1.62 6.31 4.57
N THR A 12 -0.30 6.27 4.44
CA THR A 12 0.48 5.04 4.54
C THR A 12 0.70 4.68 6.00
N TYR A 13 0.27 3.49 6.39
CA TYR A 13 0.44 2.93 7.73
C TYR A 13 1.43 1.77 7.69
N ARG A 14 2.31 1.67 8.69
CA ARG A 14 3.41 0.71 8.73
C ARG A 14 3.48 -0.10 10.02
N ARG A 15 2.63 0.22 10.98
CA ARG A 15 2.41 -0.55 12.20
C ARG A 15 0.93 -0.78 12.37
N PHE A 16 0.57 -1.99 12.77
CA PHE A 16 -0.81 -2.45 12.75
C PHE A 16 -1.15 -3.15 14.06
N GLU A 17 -2.39 -3.04 14.47
CA GLU A 17 -2.97 -3.86 15.54
C GLU A 17 -3.05 -5.33 15.07
N GLN A 18 -2.91 -6.27 16.02
CA GLN A 18 -3.03 -7.69 15.70
C GLN A 18 -4.51 -8.14 15.65
N LYS A 19 -5.36 -7.27 15.12
CA LYS A 19 -6.78 -7.51 14.88
C LYS A 19 -6.97 -7.96 13.43
N PRO A 20 -7.56 -9.14 13.18
CA PRO A 20 -7.82 -9.61 11.82
C PRO A 20 -8.72 -8.65 11.05
N VAL A 21 -8.43 -8.48 9.75
CA VAL A 21 -9.35 -7.81 8.83
C VAL A 21 -10.46 -8.80 8.46
N GLU A 22 -11.71 -8.39 8.66
CA GLU A 22 -12.88 -9.19 8.35
C GLU A 22 -12.86 -9.69 6.89
N PRO A 23 -13.21 -10.96 6.61
CA PRO A 23 -13.19 -11.49 5.25
C PRO A 23 -14.08 -10.70 4.27
N ALA A 24 -15.17 -10.11 4.73
CA ALA A 24 -16.03 -9.26 3.94
C ALA A 24 -15.30 -7.99 3.50
N ILE A 25 -14.59 -7.32 4.42
CA ILE A 25 -13.78 -6.13 4.12
C ILE A 25 -12.65 -6.48 3.14
N ALA A 26 -11.94 -7.58 3.35
CA ALA A 26 -10.90 -8.03 2.44
C ALA A 26 -11.46 -8.28 1.01
N ARG A 27 -12.67 -8.82 0.90
CA ARG A 27 -13.37 -9.01 -0.38
C ARG A 27 -13.74 -7.68 -1.03
N GLU A 28 -14.21 -6.69 -0.28
CA GLU A 28 -14.52 -5.35 -0.81
C GLU A 28 -13.25 -4.63 -1.29
N ILE A 29 -12.12 -4.78 -0.59
CA ILE A 29 -10.82 -4.27 -1.05
C ILE A 29 -10.45 -4.88 -2.41
N MET A 30 -10.65 -6.18 -2.59
CA MET A 30 -10.37 -6.86 -3.85
C MET A 30 -11.36 -6.47 -4.95
N GLU A 31 -12.63 -6.25 -4.61
CA GLU A 31 -13.64 -5.75 -5.56
C GLU A 31 -13.31 -4.34 -6.03
N ALA A 32 -12.84 -3.45 -5.13
CA ALA A 32 -12.40 -2.11 -5.49
C ALA A 32 -11.23 -2.13 -6.50
N ALA A 33 -10.29 -3.07 -6.33
CA ALA A 33 -9.23 -3.29 -7.31
C ALA A 33 -9.76 -3.78 -8.65
N ARG A 34 -10.71 -4.73 -8.63
CA ARG A 34 -11.30 -5.34 -9.82
C ARG A 34 -12.04 -4.32 -10.70
N ILE A 35 -12.74 -3.36 -10.08
CA ILE A 35 -13.52 -2.33 -10.79
C ILE A 35 -12.71 -1.09 -11.15
N ALA A 36 -11.42 -1.05 -10.85
CA ALA A 36 -10.57 0.09 -11.20
C ALA A 36 -10.55 0.31 -12.72
N SER A 37 -10.53 1.58 -13.11
CA SER A 37 -10.35 1.94 -14.52
C SER A 37 -9.01 1.46 -15.04
N CYS A 38 -8.97 0.99 -16.29
CA CYS A 38 -7.73 0.60 -16.96
C CYS A 38 -7.77 0.94 -18.45
N GLY A 39 -6.59 1.11 -19.04
CA GLY A 39 -6.42 1.47 -20.44
C GLY A 39 -7.11 0.46 -21.39
N ALA A 40 -8.03 0.96 -22.23
CA ALA A 40 -8.82 0.16 -23.16
C ALA A 40 -9.53 -1.05 -22.52
N ASN A 41 -9.80 -1.00 -21.22
CA ASN A 41 -10.41 -2.07 -20.44
C ASN A 41 -9.68 -3.43 -20.54
N ARG A 42 -8.35 -3.41 -20.63
CA ARG A 42 -7.53 -4.62 -20.87
C ARG A 42 -7.42 -5.55 -19.67
N GLN A 43 -7.65 -5.06 -18.45
CA GLN A 43 -7.74 -5.84 -17.21
C GLN A 43 -6.56 -6.79 -16.98
N THR A 44 -5.35 -6.28 -17.17
CA THR A 44 -4.10 -7.07 -17.13
C THR A 44 -3.63 -7.40 -15.73
N LEU A 45 -4.29 -6.88 -14.68
CA LEU A 45 -3.86 -7.09 -13.30
C LEU A 45 -4.41 -8.41 -12.73
N LYS A 46 -3.57 -9.08 -11.93
CA LYS A 46 -3.89 -10.28 -11.15
C LYS A 46 -3.45 -10.07 -9.72
N TYR A 47 -4.14 -10.69 -8.80
CA TYR A 47 -3.92 -10.47 -7.37
C TYR A 47 -3.82 -11.80 -6.63
N VAL A 48 -2.98 -11.83 -5.59
CA VAL A 48 -2.99 -12.90 -4.59
C VAL A 48 -3.28 -12.29 -3.24
N LEU A 49 -4.38 -12.69 -2.63
CA LEU A 49 -4.77 -12.30 -1.29
C LEU A 49 -4.18 -13.29 -0.28
N VAL A 50 -3.34 -12.79 0.63
CA VAL A 50 -2.64 -13.56 1.66
C VAL A 50 -3.24 -13.21 3.02
N GLN A 51 -4.04 -14.12 3.61
CA GLN A 51 -4.79 -13.89 4.86
C GLN A 51 -4.42 -14.86 5.98
N SER A 52 -3.87 -16.05 5.67
CA SER A 52 -3.52 -16.99 6.73
C SER A 52 -2.32 -16.47 7.52
N THR A 53 -2.36 -16.60 8.84
CA THR A 53 -1.29 -16.17 9.74
C THR A 53 0.06 -16.76 9.35
N GLU A 54 0.08 -18.02 8.91
CA GLU A 54 1.29 -18.70 8.47
C GLU A 54 1.89 -18.02 7.22
N MET A 55 1.08 -17.74 6.21
CA MET A 55 1.55 -17.11 4.97
C MET A 55 1.92 -15.65 5.18
N VAL A 56 1.19 -14.91 6.00
CA VAL A 56 1.54 -13.54 6.41
C VAL A 56 2.92 -13.53 7.09
N ALA A 57 3.19 -14.46 8.00
CA ALA A 57 4.49 -14.57 8.66
C ALA A 57 5.63 -14.89 7.68
N LYS A 58 5.38 -15.71 6.64
CA LYS A 58 6.36 -16.00 5.57
C LYS A 58 6.58 -14.80 4.64
N MET A 59 5.57 -13.97 4.41
CA MET A 59 5.67 -12.76 3.58
C MET A 59 6.44 -11.64 4.28
N GLN A 60 6.30 -11.51 5.60
CA GLN A 60 6.84 -10.39 6.38
C GLN A 60 8.36 -10.14 6.17
N PRO A 61 9.25 -11.13 6.18
CA PRO A 61 10.68 -10.91 5.95
C PRO A 61 11.04 -10.56 4.50
N LEU A 62 10.13 -10.72 3.56
CA LEU A 62 10.35 -10.50 2.13
C LEU A 62 9.97 -9.09 1.67
N VAL A 63 9.51 -8.24 2.58
CA VAL A 63 9.14 -6.84 2.32
C VAL A 63 9.98 -5.88 3.15
N HIS A 64 10.32 -4.72 2.58
CA HIS A 64 11.17 -3.73 3.22
C HIS A 64 10.39 -2.47 3.57
N TRP A 65 10.58 -1.99 4.80
CA TRP A 65 9.80 -0.91 5.38
C TRP A 65 10.57 0.40 5.44
N ALA A 66 9.83 1.51 5.31
CA ALA A 66 10.23 2.86 5.73
C ALA A 66 11.66 3.28 5.32
N ALA A 67 11.95 3.32 4.02
CA ALA A 67 13.29 3.59 3.46
C ALA A 67 14.02 4.87 3.97
N TYR A 68 13.29 5.83 4.54
CA TYR A 68 13.89 7.05 5.11
C TYR A 68 14.20 6.96 6.60
N LEU A 69 13.83 5.87 7.27
CA LEU A 69 14.07 5.67 8.69
C LEU A 69 15.13 4.60 8.91
N PRO A 70 15.88 4.68 10.01
CA PRO A 70 16.73 3.57 10.45
C PRO A 70 15.89 2.31 10.66
N PRO A 71 16.44 1.10 10.40
CA PRO A 71 15.67 -0.16 10.50
C PRO A 71 14.96 -0.34 11.85
N GLU A 72 15.60 0.03 12.94
CA GLU A 72 15.04 -0.07 14.31
C GLU A 72 13.82 0.82 14.56
N GLN A 73 13.61 1.84 13.73
CA GLN A 73 12.45 2.74 13.80
C GLN A 73 11.44 2.47 12.69
N GLY A 74 11.92 2.05 11.53
CA GLY A 74 11.10 1.88 10.33
C GLY A 74 10.43 0.52 10.23
N GLN A 75 11.02 -0.53 10.79
CA GLN A 75 10.42 -1.87 10.79
C GLN A 75 9.34 -2.01 11.87
N PRO A 76 8.20 -2.66 11.55
CA PRO A 76 7.22 -3.00 12.57
C PRO A 76 7.80 -4.05 13.52
N LYS A 77 7.48 -3.95 14.81
CA LYS A 77 7.75 -5.00 15.79
C LYS A 77 6.91 -6.24 15.51
N PRO A 78 7.22 -7.41 16.11
CA PRO A 78 6.44 -8.63 15.89
C PRO A 78 4.94 -8.48 16.18
N ASP A 79 4.58 -7.65 17.15
CA ASP A 79 3.21 -7.32 17.56
C ASP A 79 2.60 -6.12 16.80
N GLU A 80 3.32 -5.55 15.85
CA GLU A 80 2.89 -4.43 15.01
C GLU A 80 2.85 -4.81 13.50
N THR A 81 3.07 -6.10 13.15
CA THR A 81 3.09 -6.55 11.74
C THR A 81 1.71 -6.50 11.10
N PRO A 82 1.63 -6.39 9.76
CA PRO A 82 0.34 -6.46 9.08
C PRO A 82 -0.31 -7.83 9.24
N VAL A 83 -1.63 -7.87 9.12
CA VAL A 83 -2.42 -9.10 9.25
C VAL A 83 -2.92 -9.63 7.92
N LEU A 84 -2.66 -8.89 6.83
CA LEU A 84 -3.09 -9.24 5.48
C LEU A 84 -2.15 -8.62 4.46
N PHE A 85 -1.84 -9.36 3.39
CA PHE A 85 -1.12 -8.85 2.21
C PHE A 85 -1.91 -9.09 0.94
N VAL A 86 -1.71 -8.21 -0.03
CA VAL A 86 -2.12 -8.42 -1.42
C VAL A 86 -0.88 -8.29 -2.32
N ALA A 87 -0.53 -9.35 -3.02
CA ALA A 87 0.46 -9.28 -4.10
C ALA A 87 -0.24 -8.82 -5.39
N VAL A 88 0.29 -7.79 -6.02
CA VAL A 88 -0.25 -7.18 -7.24
C VAL A 88 0.67 -7.54 -8.40
N CYS A 89 0.13 -8.26 -9.37
CA CYS A 89 0.86 -8.76 -10.53
C CYS A 89 0.30 -8.16 -11.83
N GLN A 90 1.18 -7.98 -12.80
CA GLN A 90 0.81 -7.72 -14.19
C GLN A 90 0.94 -9.01 -14.99
N ASP A 91 -0.12 -9.38 -15.70
CA ASP A 91 -0.14 -10.56 -16.56
C ASP A 91 0.44 -10.19 -17.94
N GLU A 92 1.73 -10.48 -18.13
CA GLU A 92 2.48 -10.17 -19.36
C GLU A 92 2.07 -11.04 -20.54
N SER A 93 1.19 -12.03 -20.36
CA SER A 93 0.55 -12.74 -21.47
C SER A 93 -0.55 -11.92 -22.16
N LEU A 94 -1.01 -10.84 -21.50
CA LEU A 94 -2.01 -9.92 -22.00
C LEU A 94 -1.34 -8.65 -22.52
N PRO A 95 -1.81 -8.06 -23.64
CA PRO A 95 -1.20 -6.85 -24.19
C PRO A 95 -1.53 -5.62 -23.33
N GLY A 96 -0.54 -4.73 -23.16
CA GLY A 96 -0.74 -3.38 -22.62
C GLY A 96 -0.71 -3.31 -21.11
N CYS A 97 0.05 -4.17 -20.44
CA CYS A 97 0.45 -3.96 -19.04
C CYS A 97 1.12 -2.59 -18.87
N ASN A 98 0.67 -1.82 -17.88
CA ASN A 98 1.25 -0.51 -17.58
C ASN A 98 1.09 -0.15 -16.10
N ASP A 99 1.93 0.77 -15.64
CA ASP A 99 1.96 1.15 -14.22
C ASP A 99 0.84 2.14 -13.86
N THR A 100 0.25 2.83 -14.85
CA THR A 100 -0.92 3.70 -14.62
C THR A 100 -2.11 2.90 -14.14
N ASP A 101 -2.45 1.81 -14.83
CA ASP A 101 -3.54 0.92 -14.44
C ASP A 101 -3.29 0.31 -13.06
N THR A 102 -2.03 -0.07 -12.80
CA THR A 102 -1.64 -0.57 -11.48
C THR A 102 -1.83 0.49 -10.40
N GLY A 103 -1.44 1.74 -10.66
CA GLY A 103 -1.63 2.86 -9.73
C GLY A 103 -3.11 3.12 -9.41
N LEU A 104 -3.99 3.05 -10.41
CA LEU A 104 -5.44 3.21 -10.23
C LEU A 104 -6.03 2.09 -9.34
N ALA A 105 -5.66 0.84 -9.59
CA ALA A 105 -6.10 -0.28 -8.78
C ALA A 105 -5.58 -0.20 -7.33
N LEU A 106 -4.33 0.20 -7.14
CA LEU A 106 -3.73 0.43 -5.81
C LEU A 106 -4.44 1.55 -5.05
N ALA A 107 -4.81 2.65 -5.73
CA ALA A 107 -5.57 3.74 -5.13
C ALA A 107 -6.94 3.23 -4.66
N ASN A 108 -7.71 2.58 -5.55
CA ASN A 108 -9.00 2.02 -5.20
C ASN A 108 -8.95 1.05 -4.00
N MET A 109 -7.96 0.13 -3.99
CA MET A 109 -7.76 -0.81 -2.87
C MET A 109 -7.54 -0.08 -1.55
N THR A 110 -6.64 0.88 -1.54
CA THR A 110 -6.27 1.60 -0.32
C THR A 110 -7.39 2.52 0.17
N ASP A 111 -8.18 3.07 -0.76
CA ASP A 111 -9.34 3.90 -0.44
C ASP A 111 -10.48 3.04 0.13
N ALA A 112 -10.78 1.90 -0.48
CA ALA A 112 -11.78 0.95 0.05
C ALA A 112 -11.39 0.44 1.45
N ALA A 113 -10.11 0.10 1.66
CA ALA A 113 -9.61 -0.30 2.98
C ALA A 113 -9.83 0.81 4.02
N TRP A 114 -9.48 2.05 3.67
CA TRP A 114 -9.60 3.19 4.58
C TRP A 114 -11.06 3.54 4.92
N ALA A 115 -12.00 3.30 4.02
CA ALA A 115 -13.43 3.46 4.29
C ALA A 115 -13.90 2.57 5.46
N HIS A 116 -13.21 1.46 5.73
CA HIS A 116 -13.44 0.57 6.86
C HIS A 116 -12.45 0.78 8.03
N GLY A 117 -11.66 1.87 8.01
CA GLY A 117 -10.62 2.11 9.02
C GLY A 117 -9.41 1.18 8.92
N VAL A 118 -9.27 0.42 7.82
CA VAL A 118 -8.12 -0.44 7.56
C VAL A 118 -7.04 0.39 6.88
N GLY A 119 -5.90 0.53 7.55
CA GLY A 119 -4.71 1.18 7.02
C GLY A 119 -3.97 0.29 6.02
N SER A 120 -3.14 0.92 5.18
CA SER A 120 -2.40 0.20 4.14
C SER A 120 -1.00 0.76 3.93
N CYS A 121 -0.10 -0.09 3.40
CA CYS A 121 1.22 0.31 2.91
C CYS A 121 1.50 -0.36 1.56
N ILE A 122 1.63 0.43 0.51
CA ILE A 122 2.08 -0.03 -0.81
C ILE A 122 3.59 -0.13 -0.80
N MET A 123 4.14 -1.30 -1.13
CA MET A 123 5.57 -1.59 -1.09
C MET A 123 6.09 -2.03 -2.46
N GLY A 124 7.10 -1.30 -2.96
CA GLY A 124 7.87 -1.66 -4.15
C GLY A 124 9.24 -2.24 -3.82
N ALA A 125 9.78 -1.97 -2.62
CA ALA A 125 11.01 -2.57 -2.10
C ALA A 125 10.68 -3.93 -1.48
N ILE A 126 10.75 -4.99 -2.30
CA ILE A 126 10.33 -6.35 -1.96
C ILE A 126 11.28 -7.36 -2.61
N ASP A 127 11.43 -8.52 -2.01
CA ASP A 127 12.13 -9.66 -2.62
C ASP A 127 11.21 -10.37 -3.62
N ARG A 128 11.22 -9.90 -4.87
CA ARG A 128 10.35 -10.42 -5.92
C ARG A 128 10.55 -11.91 -6.21
N PRO A 129 11.79 -12.42 -6.36
CA PRO A 129 12.00 -13.85 -6.60
C PRO A 129 11.43 -14.72 -5.48
N ALA A 130 11.77 -14.41 -4.23
CA ALA A 130 11.31 -15.20 -3.08
C ALA A 130 9.77 -15.14 -2.91
N ILE A 131 9.14 -13.99 -3.13
CA ILE A 131 7.68 -13.86 -3.09
C ILE A 131 7.01 -14.63 -4.23
N LYS A 132 7.56 -14.59 -5.45
CA LYS A 132 7.03 -15.36 -6.58
C LYS A 132 7.09 -16.86 -6.29
N GLU A 133 8.17 -17.35 -5.74
CA GLU A 133 8.33 -18.74 -5.31
C GLU A 133 7.35 -19.10 -4.21
N LEU A 134 7.28 -18.31 -3.13
CA LEU A 134 6.38 -18.52 -1.99
C LEU A 134 4.90 -18.60 -2.41
N LEU A 135 4.49 -17.76 -3.36
CA LEU A 135 3.10 -17.68 -3.82
C LEU A 135 2.81 -18.56 -5.05
N GLY A 136 3.80 -19.28 -5.57
CA GLY A 136 3.64 -20.13 -6.75
C GLY A 136 3.27 -19.36 -8.02
N LEU A 137 3.78 -18.13 -8.19
CA LEU A 137 3.43 -17.28 -9.32
C LEU A 137 4.14 -17.73 -10.61
N GLY A 138 3.37 -17.95 -11.65
CA GLY A 138 3.89 -18.34 -12.97
C GLY A 138 4.81 -17.25 -13.58
N GLU A 139 5.64 -17.67 -14.54
CA GLU A 139 6.66 -16.81 -15.18
C GLU A 139 6.05 -15.54 -15.80
N LYS A 140 4.87 -15.65 -16.41
CA LYS A 140 4.18 -14.55 -17.09
C LYS A 140 3.55 -13.53 -16.13
N LEU A 141 3.54 -13.80 -14.83
CA LEU A 141 3.07 -12.87 -13.82
C LEU A 141 4.24 -12.06 -13.29
N ARG A 142 4.36 -10.82 -13.72
CA ARG A 142 5.33 -9.85 -13.19
C ARG A 142 4.81 -9.28 -11.87
N LEU A 143 5.42 -9.66 -10.76
CA LEU A 143 5.09 -9.08 -9.46
C LEU A 143 5.50 -7.61 -9.44
N HIS A 144 4.51 -6.71 -9.38
CA HIS A 144 4.73 -5.27 -9.36
C HIS A 144 4.99 -4.76 -7.95
N SER A 145 4.06 -5.02 -7.04
CA SER A 145 4.12 -4.54 -5.65
C SER A 145 3.38 -5.48 -4.70
N VAL A 146 3.60 -5.26 -3.42
CA VAL A 146 2.83 -5.88 -2.35
C VAL A 146 2.17 -4.77 -1.53
N VAL A 147 0.92 -4.96 -1.15
CA VAL A 147 0.20 -4.06 -0.25
C VAL A 147 -0.05 -4.77 1.07
N ALA A 148 0.44 -4.18 2.16
CA ALA A 148 0.14 -4.62 3.51
C ALA A 148 -1.11 -3.91 4.04
N PHE A 149 -1.95 -4.63 4.81
CA PHE A 149 -3.18 -4.10 5.41
C PHE A 149 -3.31 -4.54 6.87
N GLY A 150 -4.00 -3.71 7.65
CA GLY A 150 -4.37 -3.95 9.03
C GLY A 150 -4.94 -2.68 9.67
N TYR A 151 -5.50 -2.80 10.88
CA TYR A 151 -5.92 -1.62 11.62
C TYR A 151 -4.70 -0.85 12.12
N PRO A 152 -4.66 0.51 11.94
CA PRO A 152 -3.48 1.29 12.29
C PRO A 152 -3.16 1.29 13.78
N ALA A 153 -1.91 1.04 14.14
CA ALA A 153 -1.37 1.18 15.50
C ALA A 153 -0.56 2.50 15.69
N HIS A 154 -0.70 3.45 14.79
CA HIS A 154 -0.10 4.79 14.87
C HIS A 154 -0.90 5.78 14.04
N LYS A 155 -0.66 7.07 14.22
CA LYS A 155 -1.21 8.13 13.38
C LYS A 155 -0.24 8.49 12.25
N SER A 156 -0.76 9.14 11.22
CA SER A 156 0.03 9.66 10.11
C SER A 156 -0.52 11.01 9.68
N HIS A 157 0.33 12.04 9.76
CA HIS A 157 -0.05 13.43 9.57
C HIS A 157 0.55 14.02 8.30
N LEU A 158 -0.23 14.81 7.58
CA LEU A 158 0.30 15.72 6.57
C LEU A 158 0.92 16.92 7.27
N VAL A 159 2.14 17.26 6.88
CA VAL A 159 2.82 18.47 7.36
C VAL A 159 3.33 19.28 6.18
N ALA A 160 3.50 20.59 6.36
CA ALA A 160 4.10 21.44 5.34
C ALA A 160 5.57 21.04 5.13
N MET A 161 6.00 20.94 3.87
CA MET A 161 7.40 20.72 3.54
C MET A 161 8.23 21.94 3.95
N GLN A 162 9.38 21.69 4.58
CA GLN A 162 10.34 22.72 4.96
C GLN A 162 11.66 22.50 4.24
N ASN A 163 12.26 23.57 3.75
CA ASN A 163 13.59 23.58 3.11
C ASN A 163 13.75 22.53 1.98
N GLY A 164 12.68 22.25 1.24
CA GLY A 164 12.69 21.27 0.16
C GLY A 164 12.77 19.79 0.61
N ASN A 165 12.76 19.53 1.92
CA ASN A 165 12.87 18.17 2.45
C ASN A 165 11.53 17.44 2.40
N VAL A 166 11.44 16.41 1.56
CA VAL A 166 10.25 15.56 1.37
C VAL A 166 10.26 14.29 2.22
N LYS A 167 11.35 14.04 2.96
CA LYS A 167 11.48 12.79 3.76
C LYS A 167 10.49 12.81 4.91
N TYR A 168 9.69 11.76 5.02
CA TYR A 168 8.87 11.56 6.22
C TYR A 168 9.76 11.21 7.42
N TYR A 169 9.27 11.54 8.59
CA TYR A 169 9.94 11.31 9.87
C TYR A 169 8.92 10.91 10.94
N LEU A 170 9.39 10.47 12.09
CA LEU A 170 8.58 10.19 13.28
C LEU A 170 8.67 11.36 14.24
N ASP A 171 7.54 11.73 14.84
CA ASP A 171 7.51 12.60 16.00
C ASP A 171 7.80 11.83 17.31
N ASP A 172 7.73 12.53 18.46
CA ASP A 172 8.01 11.94 19.77
C ASP A 172 7.00 10.84 20.17
N ALA A 173 5.79 10.86 19.61
CA ALA A 173 4.78 9.82 19.78
C ALA A 173 4.98 8.64 18.84
N ARG A 174 6.02 8.66 18.00
CA ARG A 174 6.27 7.70 16.91
C ARG A 174 5.19 7.73 15.82
N ASP A 175 4.46 8.83 15.69
CA ASP A 175 3.52 9.05 14.60
C ASP A 175 4.26 9.58 13.35
N TYR A 176 3.78 9.19 12.16
CA TYR A 176 4.43 9.59 10.92
C TYR A 176 4.04 11.01 10.53
N CYS A 177 5.02 11.88 10.34
CA CYS A 177 4.88 13.20 9.74
C CYS A 177 5.32 13.14 8.26
N VAL A 178 4.39 13.44 7.35
CA VAL A 178 4.60 13.31 5.90
C VAL A 178 4.56 14.68 5.24
N PRO A 179 5.74 15.27 4.90
CA PRO A 179 5.81 16.57 4.25
C PRO A 179 5.17 16.56 2.85
N LYS A 180 4.44 17.64 2.55
CA LYS A 180 3.86 17.88 1.23
C LYS A 180 4.32 19.22 0.68
N ARG A 181 4.60 19.23 -0.63
CA ARG A 181 4.89 20.47 -1.37
C ARG A 181 3.67 21.38 -1.33
N PRO A 182 3.86 22.71 -1.30
CA PRO A 182 2.76 23.65 -1.42
C PRO A 182 2.13 23.56 -2.83
N MET A 183 0.89 24.04 -2.93
CA MET A 183 0.14 23.94 -4.19
C MET A 183 0.84 24.70 -5.33
N GLU A 184 1.47 25.81 -5.02
CA GLU A 184 2.18 26.70 -5.96
C GLU A 184 3.37 26.03 -6.64
N GLU A 185 3.97 25.01 -6.00
CA GLU A 185 5.04 24.21 -6.64
C GLU A 185 4.48 23.12 -7.57
N ILE A 186 3.22 22.72 -7.40
CA ILE A 186 2.60 21.60 -8.14
C ILE A 186 1.75 22.11 -9.29
N LEU A 187 0.95 23.16 -9.05
CA LEU A 187 0.11 23.80 -10.06
C LEU A 187 0.93 24.87 -10.80
N LEU A 188 1.50 24.50 -11.95
CA LEU A 188 2.40 25.38 -12.69
C LEU A 188 1.68 26.55 -13.37
N LYS A 189 0.44 26.33 -13.85
CA LYS A 189 -0.36 27.34 -14.54
C LYS A 189 -1.85 27.08 -14.40
N THR A 190 -2.61 28.13 -14.38
CA THR A 190 -4.05 28.15 -14.69
C THR A 190 -4.22 29.01 -15.93
N LEU A 191 -4.81 28.47 -17.01
CA LEU A 191 -4.99 29.13 -18.30
C LEU A 191 -6.48 29.42 -18.52
#